data_15179b201964d3da224d224096787377
#
_entry.id   15179b201964d3da224d224096787377
#
_cell.length_a   1.000
_cell.length_b   1.000
_cell.length_c   1.000
_cell.angle_alpha   90.00
_cell.angle_beta   90.00
_cell.angle_gamma   90.00
#
_symmetry.space_group_name_H-M   'P 1'
#
loop_
_entity.id
_entity.type
_entity.pdbx_description
1 polymer ?
#
loop_
_entity_poly.entity_id
_entity_poly.type
_entity_poly.pdbx_seq_one_letter_code
_entity_poly.pdbx_strand_id
1 'polypeptide(L)'
;MDQYIIHGGTTLHGEVEISGAKNAAVAIIPAALLVKGVCRIENIPQISDTDTLLTILTQLGAKVSYLNKSTIEIDCTDARYQDAPYDLMRKIRASYYLIGSMLGRFGSAKTTMPGGCNFGVRPIDQHIKGMRALGAEISVKNGFVYADTKDGRLHGARIYLDKVSVGATMNIMIAAVLAEGRTVIENAAREPHIVDLANFLNSMGADVRGAGTDTIKINGVDALHGGTYTIIPDQIEAGTYMVAAAATGGEVLIKNIIPKHMEGISAKLRETGAVIEDYDEALLVKGPDTLRRINLKTMPYPGFPTDMQPQFGVLLCLANGTSVITEGIYDNRFKYVNELRKMGAEIQVDGRVAVIDGGRRLTGAPVHACDLRAGAAMVIAGMVASGVTEIDDIHFIERGYERFVEKLNSLGAEIEVHYDEENPSTLKMFSVS
;
A
#
# COMPACT_ATOMS: atom_id res chain seq x y z
N MET A 1 -4.85 25.45 0.93
CA MET A 1 -4.70 23.99 1.18
C MET A 1 -4.88 23.27 -0.14
N ASP A 2 -4.06 22.24 -0.36
CA ASP A 2 -4.18 21.42 -1.56
C ASP A 2 -5.47 20.61 -1.51
N GLN A 3 -6.29 20.66 -2.58
CA GLN A 3 -7.61 20.04 -2.60
C GLN A 3 -8.00 19.52 -4.00
N TYR A 4 -8.89 18.53 -4.04
CA TYR A 4 -9.59 18.11 -5.24
C TYR A 4 -11.01 18.70 -5.24
N ILE A 5 -11.42 19.23 -6.39
CA ILE A 5 -12.79 19.67 -6.67
C ILE A 5 -13.40 18.66 -7.65
N ILE A 6 -14.46 17.98 -7.24
CA ILE A 6 -15.06 16.89 -8.01
C ILE A 6 -16.49 17.26 -8.38
N HIS A 7 -16.78 17.32 -9.69
CA HIS A 7 -18.12 17.43 -10.22
C HIS A 7 -18.75 16.05 -10.34
N GLY A 8 -19.80 15.82 -9.58
CA GLY A 8 -20.45 14.52 -9.48
C GLY A 8 -21.42 14.22 -10.61
N GLY A 9 -21.94 12.98 -10.62
CA GLY A 9 -22.87 12.51 -11.65
C GLY A 9 -22.20 11.93 -12.89
N THR A 10 -20.91 11.62 -12.82
CA THR A 10 -20.12 11.05 -13.92
C THR A 10 -20.37 9.55 -14.05
N THR A 11 -20.33 9.06 -15.30
CA THR A 11 -20.26 7.63 -15.63
C THR A 11 -18.91 7.36 -16.28
N LEU A 12 -18.13 6.43 -15.72
CA LEU A 12 -16.77 6.13 -16.22
C LEU A 12 -16.79 5.18 -17.40
N HIS A 13 -16.00 5.48 -18.44
CA HIS A 13 -15.84 4.64 -19.62
C HIS A 13 -14.39 4.67 -20.12
N GLY A 14 -13.95 3.57 -20.71
CA GLY A 14 -12.64 3.51 -21.35
C GLY A 14 -11.72 2.47 -20.74
N GLU A 15 -10.42 2.74 -20.78
CA GLU A 15 -9.40 1.83 -20.24
C GLU A 15 -8.41 2.56 -19.34
N VAL A 16 -7.92 1.84 -18.33
CA VAL A 16 -6.91 2.34 -17.40
C VAL A 16 -5.81 1.31 -17.21
N GLU A 17 -4.56 1.76 -17.22
CA GLU A 17 -3.40 0.95 -16.95
C GLU A 17 -2.97 1.10 -15.50
N ILE A 18 -2.79 -0.03 -14.80
CA ILE A 18 -2.45 -0.06 -13.38
C ILE A 18 -0.94 0.06 -13.19
N SER A 19 -0.56 0.88 -12.24
CA SER A 19 0.84 1.13 -11.86
C SER A 19 1.41 0.01 -11.00
N GLY A 20 2.72 0.05 -10.77
CA GLY A 20 3.38 -0.90 -9.87
C GLY A 20 2.85 -0.85 -8.44
N ALA A 21 2.89 -1.99 -7.78
CA ALA A 21 2.31 -2.15 -6.44
C ALA A 21 3.08 -1.33 -5.40
N LYS A 22 2.41 -0.32 -4.82
CA LYS A 22 2.95 0.46 -3.72
C LYS A 22 3.49 -0.41 -2.59
N ASN A 23 2.68 -1.38 -2.14
CA ASN A 23 3.03 -2.21 -0.98
C ASN A 23 4.24 -3.14 -1.25
N ALA A 24 4.54 -3.45 -2.50
CA ALA A 24 5.77 -4.12 -2.91
C ALA A 24 6.95 -3.14 -2.97
N ALA A 25 6.79 -2.01 -3.65
CA ALA A 25 7.84 -1.01 -3.85
C ALA A 25 8.43 -0.52 -2.53
N VAL A 26 7.59 -0.21 -1.53
CA VAL A 26 8.03 0.31 -0.21
C VAL A 26 8.80 -0.71 0.63
N ALA A 27 8.81 -1.99 0.26
CA ALA A 27 9.64 -3.02 0.88
C ALA A 27 10.86 -3.37 0.01
N ILE A 28 10.70 -3.42 -1.32
CA ILE A 28 11.78 -3.73 -2.28
C ILE A 28 12.85 -2.63 -2.26
N ILE A 29 12.46 -1.34 -2.20
CA ILE A 29 13.42 -0.23 -2.14
C ILE A 29 14.35 -0.34 -0.92
N PRO A 30 13.88 -0.49 0.32
CA PRO A 30 14.77 -0.76 1.46
C PRO A 30 15.56 -2.07 1.33
N ALA A 31 14.99 -3.11 0.73
CA ALA A 31 15.68 -4.38 0.53
C ALA A 31 16.86 -4.26 -0.44
N ALA A 32 16.82 -3.33 -1.40
CA ALA A 32 17.95 -3.04 -2.29
C ALA A 32 19.22 -2.60 -1.52
N LEU A 33 19.08 -2.10 -0.29
CA LEU A 33 20.24 -1.77 0.56
C LEU A 33 21.12 -3.00 0.87
N LEU A 34 20.55 -4.21 0.84
CA LEU A 34 21.30 -5.46 1.07
C LEU A 34 22.18 -5.88 -0.11
N VAL A 35 21.92 -5.33 -1.28
CA VAL A 35 22.55 -5.77 -2.53
C VAL A 35 23.88 -5.05 -2.76
N LYS A 36 24.90 -5.81 -3.15
CA LYS A 36 26.18 -5.30 -3.67
C LYS A 36 26.11 -5.33 -5.19
N GLY A 37 26.00 -4.13 -5.81
CA GLY A 37 25.83 -3.96 -7.25
C GLY A 37 24.54 -3.18 -7.57
N VAL A 38 24.28 -3.02 -8.85
CA VAL A 38 23.16 -2.23 -9.35
C VAL A 38 21.87 -3.07 -9.36
N CYS A 39 20.84 -2.61 -8.65
CA CYS A 39 19.47 -3.10 -8.77
C CYS A 39 18.74 -2.22 -9.77
N ARG A 40 18.35 -2.78 -10.92
CA ARG A 40 17.43 -2.15 -11.85
C ARG A 40 16.01 -2.59 -11.49
N ILE A 41 15.17 -1.63 -11.09
CA ILE A 41 13.79 -1.89 -10.67
C ILE A 41 12.85 -1.24 -11.69
N GLU A 42 12.03 -2.07 -12.31
CA GLU A 42 11.04 -1.69 -13.32
C GLU A 42 9.63 -1.68 -12.70
N ASN A 43 8.71 -0.97 -13.36
CA ASN A 43 7.33 -0.78 -12.90
C ASN A 43 7.25 -0.19 -11.48
N ILE A 44 8.16 0.72 -11.14
CA ILE A 44 8.11 1.42 -9.86
C ILE A 44 7.04 2.51 -9.92
N PRO A 45 6.11 2.59 -8.95
CA PRO A 45 5.09 3.62 -8.95
C PRO A 45 5.68 4.99 -8.58
N GLN A 46 5.29 6.02 -9.33
CA GLN A 46 5.65 7.42 -9.04
C GLN A 46 4.72 7.98 -7.97
N ILE A 47 5.08 7.77 -6.71
CA ILE A 47 4.32 8.20 -5.54
C ILE A 47 5.26 8.76 -4.47
N SER A 48 4.78 9.64 -3.62
CA SER A 48 5.64 10.33 -2.65
C SER A 48 6.29 9.39 -1.62
N ASP A 49 5.69 8.23 -1.33
CA ASP A 49 6.30 7.23 -0.43
C ASP A 49 7.57 6.59 -1.06
N THR A 50 7.58 6.31 -2.37
CA THR A 50 8.76 5.79 -3.08
C THR A 50 9.86 6.83 -3.16
N ASP A 51 9.53 8.07 -3.52
CA ASP A 51 10.49 9.17 -3.59
C ASP A 51 11.17 9.44 -2.23
N THR A 52 10.38 9.38 -1.15
CA THR A 52 10.92 9.53 0.21
C THR A 52 11.90 8.42 0.57
N LEU A 53 11.59 7.16 0.22
CA LEU A 53 12.50 6.03 0.47
C LEU A 53 13.78 6.13 -0.36
N LEU A 54 13.69 6.50 -1.64
CA LEU A 54 14.84 6.71 -2.52
C LEU A 54 15.73 7.84 -1.99
N THR A 55 15.13 8.92 -1.49
CA THR A 55 15.86 10.02 -0.83
C THR A 55 16.60 9.53 0.43
N ILE A 56 15.95 8.70 1.24
CA ILE A 56 16.59 8.10 2.43
C ILE A 56 17.78 7.22 2.01
N LEU A 57 17.62 6.35 1.00
CA LEU A 57 18.71 5.51 0.53
C LEU A 57 19.88 6.34 -0.03
N THR A 58 19.59 7.43 -0.77
CA THR A 58 20.61 8.35 -1.26
C THR A 58 21.40 8.98 -0.12
N GLN A 59 20.73 9.36 0.96
CA GLN A 59 21.42 9.89 2.15
C GLN A 59 22.21 8.81 2.91
N LEU A 60 21.85 7.54 2.78
CA LEU A 60 22.65 6.41 3.28
C LEU A 60 23.81 6.04 2.33
N GLY A 61 24.03 6.80 1.26
CA GLY A 61 25.13 6.64 0.32
C GLY A 61 24.83 5.79 -0.92
N ALA A 62 23.55 5.46 -1.17
CA ALA A 62 23.15 4.83 -2.41
C ALA A 62 23.20 5.83 -3.58
N LYS A 63 23.54 5.35 -4.77
CA LYS A 63 23.42 6.08 -6.04
C LYS A 63 22.09 5.68 -6.69
N VAL A 64 21.21 6.65 -6.91
CA VAL A 64 19.90 6.44 -7.53
C VAL A 64 19.85 7.19 -8.84
N SER A 65 19.45 6.51 -9.92
CA SER A 65 19.25 7.11 -11.24
C SER A 65 17.92 6.65 -11.85
N TYR A 66 17.22 7.58 -12.49
CA TYR A 66 15.99 7.31 -13.22
C TYR A 66 16.31 7.05 -14.68
N LEU A 67 15.99 5.86 -15.21
CA LEU A 67 16.15 5.54 -16.63
C LEU A 67 14.95 6.02 -17.44
N ASN A 68 13.76 5.96 -16.84
CA ASN A 68 12.52 6.52 -17.36
C ASN A 68 11.54 6.74 -16.18
N LYS A 69 10.27 7.06 -16.50
CA LYS A 69 9.24 7.36 -15.49
C LYS A 69 8.98 6.20 -14.50
N SER A 70 9.11 4.94 -14.94
CA SER A 70 8.78 3.75 -14.14
C SER A 70 9.97 2.81 -13.90
N THR A 71 11.20 3.20 -14.28
CA THR A 71 12.39 2.37 -14.14
C THR A 71 13.52 3.16 -13.48
N ILE A 72 14.07 2.61 -12.40
CA ILE A 72 15.18 3.19 -11.66
C ILE A 72 16.33 2.20 -11.51
N GLU A 73 17.52 2.72 -11.31
CA GLU A 73 18.68 1.97 -10.85
C GLU A 73 19.11 2.45 -9.46
N ILE A 74 19.31 1.49 -8.56
CA ILE A 74 19.79 1.72 -7.19
C ILE A 74 21.09 0.95 -7.01
N ASP A 75 22.19 1.66 -6.76
CA ASP A 75 23.48 1.07 -6.42
C ASP A 75 23.83 1.39 -4.97
N CYS A 76 23.77 0.38 -4.10
CA CYS A 76 24.11 0.46 -2.69
C CYS A 76 25.53 -0.07 -2.37
N THR A 77 26.39 -0.28 -3.37
CA THR A 77 27.73 -0.85 -3.17
C THR A 77 28.54 -0.07 -2.14
N ASP A 78 28.54 1.27 -2.25
CA ASP A 78 29.28 2.19 -1.39
C ASP A 78 28.49 2.65 -0.14
N ALA A 79 27.26 2.16 0.05
CA ALA A 79 26.44 2.55 1.19
C ALA A 79 27.09 2.14 2.52
N ARG A 80 27.05 3.06 3.49
CA ARG A 80 27.65 2.89 4.82
C ARG A 80 26.62 3.16 5.90
N TYR A 81 26.85 2.57 7.07
CA TYR A 81 26.00 2.86 8.23
C TYR A 81 26.08 4.34 8.59
N GLN A 82 24.94 4.96 8.67
CA GLN A 82 24.71 6.28 9.23
C GLN A 82 23.26 6.40 9.66
N ASP A 83 22.99 7.37 10.55
CA ASP A 83 21.63 7.61 11.00
C ASP A 83 20.74 8.04 9.82
N ALA A 84 19.63 7.34 9.62
CA ALA A 84 18.67 7.74 8.61
C ALA A 84 17.96 9.05 9.03
N PRO A 85 17.61 9.93 8.06
CA PRO A 85 17.09 11.27 8.37
C PRO A 85 15.75 11.21 9.11
N TYR A 86 15.72 11.79 10.30
CA TYR A 86 14.54 11.79 11.17
C TYR A 86 13.28 12.31 10.47
N ASP A 87 13.38 13.48 9.83
CA ASP A 87 12.23 14.15 9.21
C ASP A 87 11.66 13.39 8.01
N LEU A 88 12.47 12.63 7.30
CA LEU A 88 12.01 11.77 6.21
C LEU A 88 11.38 10.48 6.74
N MET A 89 12.02 9.84 7.73
CA MET A 89 11.51 8.59 8.29
C MET A 89 10.13 8.73 8.94
N ARG A 90 9.87 9.86 9.62
CA ARG A 90 8.56 10.11 10.24
C ARG A 90 7.44 10.40 9.24
N LYS A 91 7.76 10.81 8.00
CA LYS A 91 6.76 11.09 6.96
C LYS A 91 6.12 9.82 6.43
N ILE A 92 6.87 8.73 6.38
CA ILE A 92 6.40 7.46 5.83
C ILE A 92 6.40 6.36 6.89
N ARG A 93 5.33 5.55 6.83
CA ARG A 93 5.24 4.41 7.73
C ARG A 93 6.21 3.28 7.36
N ALA A 94 6.45 3.07 6.07
CA ALA A 94 7.32 2.03 5.53
C ALA A 94 8.79 2.16 5.97
N SER A 95 9.16 3.27 6.64
CA SER A 95 10.50 3.46 7.23
C SER A 95 10.92 2.33 8.17
N TYR A 96 9.98 1.57 8.76
CA TYR A 96 10.34 0.42 9.60
C TYR A 96 11.02 -0.72 8.84
N TYR A 97 10.86 -0.82 7.50
CA TYR A 97 11.61 -1.81 6.70
C TYR A 97 13.12 -1.56 6.69
N LEU A 98 13.53 -0.31 6.96
CA LEU A 98 14.94 0.02 7.16
C LEU A 98 15.55 -0.69 8.39
N ILE A 99 14.75 -1.08 9.39
CA ILE A 99 15.26 -1.87 10.53
C ILE A 99 15.87 -3.17 10.00
N GLY A 100 15.12 -3.93 9.19
CA GLY A 100 15.59 -5.20 8.65
C GLY A 100 16.76 -5.04 7.69
N SER A 101 16.69 -4.09 6.76
CA SER A 101 17.75 -3.88 5.76
C SER A 101 19.05 -3.35 6.39
N MET A 102 18.98 -2.42 7.34
CA MET A 102 20.16 -1.90 8.02
C MET A 102 20.78 -2.95 8.95
N LEU A 103 19.98 -3.71 9.71
CA LEU A 103 20.48 -4.82 10.51
C LEU A 103 21.15 -5.89 9.65
N GLY A 104 20.52 -6.30 8.54
CA GLY A 104 21.06 -7.28 7.63
C GLY A 104 22.35 -6.82 6.95
N ARG A 105 22.46 -5.54 6.60
CA ARG A 105 23.62 -4.96 5.89
C ARG A 105 24.75 -4.57 6.81
N PHE A 106 24.44 -3.91 7.94
CA PHE A 106 25.41 -3.22 8.80
C PHE A 106 25.52 -3.81 10.21
N GLY A 107 24.60 -4.71 10.59
CA GLY A 107 24.54 -5.21 11.96
C GLY A 107 23.98 -4.22 12.97
N SER A 108 23.61 -3.03 12.55
CA SER A 108 23.07 -1.95 13.38
C SER A 108 22.00 -1.17 12.63
N ALA A 109 20.97 -0.71 13.35
CA ALA A 109 19.90 0.13 12.78
C ALA A 109 19.40 1.13 13.82
N LYS A 110 19.12 2.37 13.35
CA LYS A 110 18.41 3.38 14.12
C LYS A 110 17.32 3.97 13.24
N THR A 111 16.08 3.80 13.65
CA THR A 111 14.91 4.31 12.93
C THR A 111 13.96 5.03 13.86
N THR A 112 13.04 5.84 13.33
CA THR A 112 11.95 6.41 14.12
C THR A 112 10.87 5.36 14.36
N MET A 113 10.09 5.52 15.44
CA MET A 113 8.81 4.83 15.54
C MET A 113 7.95 5.20 14.31
N PRO A 114 7.21 4.22 13.74
CA PRO A 114 6.43 4.46 12.52
C PRO A 114 5.43 5.61 12.67
N GLY A 115 5.52 6.60 11.76
CA GLY A 115 4.56 7.70 11.62
C GLY A 115 3.53 7.44 10.53
N GLY A 116 2.78 8.45 10.15
CA GLY A 116 2.11 8.56 8.85
C GLY A 116 0.77 7.84 8.65
N CYS A 117 0.02 7.43 9.69
CA CYS A 117 -1.36 6.95 9.54
C CYS A 117 -2.25 7.28 10.73
N ASN A 118 -3.44 7.82 10.46
CA ASN A 118 -4.39 8.27 11.49
C ASN A 118 -5.32 7.19 12.07
N PHE A 119 -5.26 5.93 11.61
CA PHE A 119 -6.19 4.89 12.09
C PHE A 119 -5.59 3.98 13.19
N GLY A 120 -5.08 4.60 14.27
CA GLY A 120 -4.73 3.92 15.51
C GLY A 120 -3.26 3.50 15.63
N VAL A 121 -2.91 3.07 16.83
CA VAL A 121 -1.59 2.52 17.17
C VAL A 121 -1.38 1.23 16.39
N ARG A 122 -0.33 1.18 15.60
CA ARG A 122 0.12 -0.04 14.94
C ARG A 122 1.39 -0.49 15.61
N PRO A 123 1.31 -1.43 16.54
CA PRO A 123 2.47 -1.91 17.26
C PRO A 123 3.44 -2.58 16.29
N ILE A 124 4.74 -2.36 16.51
CA ILE A 124 5.83 -3.06 15.82
C ILE A 124 6.34 -4.25 16.65
N ASP A 125 5.51 -4.75 17.57
CA ASP A 125 5.83 -5.84 18.48
C ASP A 125 6.29 -7.11 17.75
N GLN A 126 5.61 -7.49 16.65
CA GLN A 126 5.98 -8.66 15.86
C GLN A 126 7.29 -8.43 15.07
N HIS A 127 7.58 -7.20 14.63
CA HIS A 127 8.87 -6.85 14.04
C HIS A 127 9.99 -7.00 15.07
N ILE A 128 9.81 -6.43 16.26
CA ILE A 128 10.77 -6.51 17.37
C ILE A 128 10.99 -7.96 17.81
N LYS A 129 9.90 -8.75 17.93
CA LYS A 129 9.96 -10.17 18.25
C LYS A 129 10.84 -10.93 17.25
N GLY A 130 10.59 -10.72 15.95
CA GLY A 130 11.35 -11.37 14.89
C GLY A 130 12.82 -10.98 14.89
N MET A 131 13.15 -9.70 15.02
CA MET A 131 14.54 -9.23 15.03
C MET A 131 15.30 -9.74 16.28
N ARG A 132 14.65 -9.77 17.44
CA ARG A 132 15.24 -10.36 18.67
C ARG A 132 15.51 -11.84 18.52
N ALA A 133 14.61 -12.58 17.88
CA ALA A 133 14.81 -14.00 17.59
C ALA A 133 16.02 -14.22 16.67
N LEU A 134 16.27 -13.32 15.73
CA LEU A 134 17.46 -13.31 14.86
C LEU A 134 18.74 -12.85 15.59
N GLY A 135 18.69 -12.56 16.88
CA GLY A 135 19.84 -12.18 17.71
C GLY A 135 20.09 -10.67 17.85
N ALA A 136 19.19 -9.82 17.39
CA ALA A 136 19.32 -8.38 17.58
C ALA A 136 18.91 -7.95 19.00
N GLU A 137 19.67 -7.04 19.60
CA GLU A 137 19.29 -6.31 20.81
C GLU A 137 18.51 -5.07 20.40
N ILE A 138 17.25 -4.95 20.86
CA ILE A 138 16.36 -3.84 20.45
C ILE A 138 15.89 -3.07 21.66
N SER A 139 16.06 -1.76 21.64
CA SER A 139 15.50 -0.81 22.58
C SER A 139 14.69 0.28 21.87
N VAL A 140 13.61 0.70 22.53
CA VAL A 140 12.78 1.83 22.06
C VAL A 140 12.92 2.95 23.08
N LYS A 141 13.48 4.09 22.66
CA LYS A 141 13.73 5.23 23.52
C LYS A 141 13.48 6.53 22.76
N ASN A 142 12.79 7.48 23.38
CA ASN A 142 12.57 8.83 22.83
C ASN A 142 11.99 8.85 21.40
N GLY A 143 11.08 7.91 21.07
CA GLY A 143 10.48 7.81 19.73
C GLY A 143 11.37 7.16 18.66
N PHE A 144 12.52 6.60 19.06
CA PHE A 144 13.42 5.87 18.16
C PHE A 144 13.48 4.38 18.53
N VAL A 145 13.69 3.57 17.51
CA VAL A 145 14.05 2.16 17.61
C VAL A 145 15.55 2.04 17.36
N TYR A 146 16.26 1.52 18.33
CA TYR A 146 17.69 1.16 18.24
C TYR A 146 17.78 -0.35 18.17
N ALA A 147 18.53 -0.87 17.23
CA ALA A 147 18.71 -2.30 17.03
C ALA A 147 20.16 -2.59 16.67
N ASP A 148 20.82 -3.47 17.41
CA ASP A 148 22.22 -3.82 17.22
C ASP A 148 22.41 -5.33 17.34
N THR A 149 23.32 -5.90 16.57
CA THR A 149 23.77 -7.29 16.69
C THR A 149 25.01 -7.35 17.61
N LYS A 150 25.18 -8.47 18.33
CA LYS A 150 26.32 -8.62 19.26
C LYS A 150 27.66 -8.81 18.54
N ASP A 151 27.64 -9.51 17.43
CA ASP A 151 28.82 -9.93 16.67
C ASP A 151 28.85 -9.37 15.22
N GLY A 152 28.02 -8.36 14.97
CA GLY A 152 27.88 -7.73 13.66
C GLY A 152 27.04 -8.51 12.65
N ARG A 153 26.41 -9.62 13.06
CA ARG A 153 25.62 -10.50 12.18
C ARG A 153 24.31 -10.95 12.85
N LEU A 154 23.30 -11.22 12.04
CA LEU A 154 22.07 -11.89 12.47
C LEU A 154 22.24 -13.39 12.32
N HIS A 155 21.50 -14.16 13.13
CA HIS A 155 21.51 -15.63 13.11
C HIS A 155 20.12 -16.18 12.82
N GLY A 156 20.04 -17.20 11.97
CA GLY A 156 18.80 -17.85 11.62
C GLY A 156 18.07 -18.43 12.82
N ALA A 157 16.75 -18.30 12.82
CA ALA A 157 15.89 -18.71 13.93
C ALA A 157 14.53 -19.22 13.44
N ARG A 158 13.84 -19.97 14.30
CA ARG A 158 12.43 -20.30 14.11
C ARG A 158 11.58 -19.25 14.80
N ILE A 159 10.72 -18.59 14.05
CA ILE A 159 9.95 -17.42 14.47
C ILE A 159 8.47 -17.69 14.21
N TYR A 160 7.68 -17.80 15.27
CA TYR A 160 6.22 -17.85 15.18
C TYR A 160 5.64 -16.46 15.41
N LEU A 161 4.87 -15.94 14.44
CA LEU A 161 4.16 -14.67 14.57
C LEU A 161 2.84 -14.89 15.31
N ASP A 162 2.63 -14.18 16.42
CA ASP A 162 1.40 -14.30 17.22
C ASP A 162 0.16 -13.81 16.47
N LYS A 163 0.40 -12.92 15.49
CA LYS A 163 -0.59 -12.39 14.57
C LYS A 163 -0.03 -12.40 13.16
N VAL A 164 -0.85 -12.73 12.17
CA VAL A 164 -0.50 -12.55 10.76
C VAL A 164 -0.20 -11.06 10.54
N SER A 165 1.03 -10.74 10.18
CA SER A 165 1.51 -9.37 9.99
C SER A 165 2.33 -9.27 8.71
N VAL A 166 1.79 -8.53 7.74
CA VAL A 166 2.48 -8.24 6.47
C VAL A 166 3.82 -7.56 6.73
N GLY A 167 3.80 -6.47 7.49
CA GLY A 167 5.00 -5.70 7.77
C GLY A 167 6.09 -6.52 8.48
N ALA A 168 5.72 -7.29 9.51
CA ALA A 168 6.68 -8.13 10.23
C ALA A 168 7.22 -9.24 9.34
N THR A 169 6.38 -9.94 8.57
CA THR A 169 6.79 -10.98 7.63
C THR A 169 7.86 -10.46 6.66
N MET A 170 7.59 -9.32 6.00
CA MET A 170 8.51 -8.72 5.03
C MET A 170 9.80 -8.23 5.68
N ASN A 171 9.70 -7.56 6.84
CA ASN A 171 10.86 -7.00 7.52
C ASN A 171 11.80 -8.09 8.06
N ILE A 172 11.24 -9.17 8.63
CA ILE A 172 12.02 -10.33 9.06
C ILE A 172 12.66 -11.03 7.86
N MET A 173 11.94 -11.16 6.74
CA MET A 173 12.47 -11.73 5.49
C MET A 173 13.68 -10.92 5.01
N ILE A 174 13.57 -9.59 4.95
CA ILE A 174 14.67 -8.69 4.57
C ILE A 174 15.89 -8.89 5.48
N ALA A 175 15.68 -8.94 6.79
CA ALA A 175 16.77 -9.12 7.74
C ALA A 175 17.45 -10.50 7.65
N ALA A 176 16.66 -11.55 7.35
CA ALA A 176 17.11 -12.94 7.43
C ALA A 176 17.92 -13.42 6.22
N VAL A 177 17.84 -12.74 5.06
CA VAL A 177 18.52 -13.23 3.83
C VAL A 177 20.04 -13.21 3.91
N LEU A 178 20.62 -12.37 4.78
CA LEU A 178 22.08 -12.34 5.05
C LEU A 178 22.42 -12.89 6.45
N ALA A 179 21.45 -13.44 7.19
CA ALA A 179 21.69 -14.03 8.49
C ALA A 179 22.44 -15.36 8.37
N GLU A 180 23.27 -15.70 9.34
CA GLU A 180 23.95 -16.99 9.37
C GLU A 180 22.98 -18.12 9.68
N GLY A 181 22.93 -19.14 8.82
CA GLY A 181 22.08 -20.31 9.02
C GLY A 181 20.69 -20.17 8.42
N ARG A 182 19.71 -20.84 9.02
CA ARG A 182 18.35 -20.96 8.47
C ARG A 182 17.31 -20.27 9.35
N THR A 183 16.47 -19.45 8.74
CA THR A 183 15.29 -18.84 9.36
C THR A 183 14.02 -19.53 8.87
N VAL A 184 13.07 -19.76 9.79
CA VAL A 184 11.72 -20.24 9.47
C VAL A 184 10.72 -19.26 10.10
N ILE A 185 9.91 -18.62 9.26
CA ILE A 185 8.82 -17.73 9.72
C ILE A 185 7.51 -18.53 9.63
N GLU A 186 6.84 -18.73 10.77
CA GLU A 186 5.55 -19.42 10.87
C GLU A 186 4.43 -18.44 11.14
N ASN A 187 3.22 -18.77 10.72
CA ASN A 187 2.06 -17.86 10.70
C ASN A 187 2.34 -16.58 9.90
N ALA A 188 3.12 -16.73 8.82
CA ALA A 188 3.49 -15.65 7.93
C ALA A 188 2.27 -15.12 7.16
N ALA A 189 2.31 -13.86 6.79
CA ALA A 189 1.35 -13.27 5.87
C ALA A 189 1.59 -13.79 4.43
N ARG A 190 0.55 -13.78 3.59
CA ARG A 190 0.54 -14.46 2.28
C ARG A 190 0.26 -13.54 1.10
N GLU A 191 0.12 -12.25 1.36
CA GLU A 191 -0.23 -11.24 0.37
C GLU A 191 0.71 -11.27 -0.85
N PRO A 192 0.20 -10.94 -2.07
CA PRO A 192 1.00 -10.98 -3.30
C PRO A 192 2.31 -10.22 -3.23
N HIS A 193 2.35 -9.07 -2.56
CA HIS A 193 3.57 -8.26 -2.41
C HIS A 193 4.63 -8.90 -1.49
N ILE A 194 4.26 -9.90 -0.67
CA ILE A 194 5.22 -10.72 0.08
C ILE A 194 5.93 -11.70 -0.85
N VAL A 195 5.17 -12.31 -1.76
CA VAL A 195 5.73 -13.17 -2.82
C VAL A 195 6.64 -12.35 -3.73
N ASP A 196 6.22 -11.12 -4.07
CA ASP A 196 6.98 -10.21 -4.91
C ASP A 196 8.33 -9.83 -4.28
N LEU A 197 8.35 -9.49 -2.98
CA LEU A 197 9.59 -9.25 -2.23
C LEU A 197 10.50 -10.49 -2.22
N ALA A 198 9.94 -11.69 -2.00
CA ALA A 198 10.71 -12.93 -2.03
C ALA A 198 11.32 -13.19 -3.41
N ASN A 199 10.57 -12.94 -4.48
CA ASN A 199 11.03 -13.05 -5.86
C ASN A 199 12.14 -12.05 -6.17
N PHE A 200 11.99 -10.79 -5.73
CA PHE A 200 13.05 -9.78 -5.83
C PHE A 200 14.33 -10.26 -5.14
N LEU A 201 14.24 -10.69 -3.88
CA LEU A 201 15.40 -11.17 -3.12
C LEU A 201 16.06 -12.37 -3.78
N ASN A 202 15.27 -13.34 -4.26
CA ASN A 202 15.76 -14.52 -4.96
C ASN A 202 16.43 -14.16 -6.29
N SER A 203 15.88 -13.18 -7.03
CA SER A 203 16.52 -12.71 -8.28
C SER A 203 17.88 -12.03 -8.02
N MET A 204 18.11 -11.54 -6.79
CA MET A 204 19.39 -11.00 -6.34
C MET A 204 20.29 -12.03 -5.64
N GLY A 205 19.92 -13.32 -5.67
CA GLY A 205 20.74 -14.41 -5.16
C GLY A 205 20.41 -14.92 -3.75
N ALA A 206 19.29 -14.52 -3.15
CA ALA A 206 18.80 -15.07 -1.89
C ALA A 206 18.21 -16.49 -2.09
N ASP A 207 18.00 -17.23 -0.99
CA ASP A 207 17.27 -18.51 -0.95
C ASP A 207 16.06 -18.39 -0.02
N VAL A 208 14.97 -17.84 -0.56
CA VAL A 208 13.67 -17.68 0.12
C VAL A 208 12.66 -18.61 -0.51
N ARG A 209 12.03 -19.47 0.28
CA ARG A 209 11.04 -20.46 -0.15
C ARG A 209 9.77 -20.39 0.68
N GLY A 210 8.64 -20.73 0.08
CA GLY A 210 7.34 -20.79 0.74
C GLY A 210 6.62 -19.44 0.90
N ALA A 211 7.10 -18.36 0.30
CA ALA A 211 6.36 -17.11 0.23
C ALA A 211 4.99 -17.34 -0.44
N GLY A 212 3.94 -16.72 0.12
CA GLY A 212 2.54 -17.00 -0.28
C GLY A 212 1.89 -18.15 0.50
N THR A 213 2.64 -18.85 1.37
CA THR A 213 2.12 -19.81 2.34
C THR A 213 2.26 -19.26 3.77
N ASP A 214 1.76 -20.01 4.78
CA ASP A 214 1.91 -19.63 6.18
C ASP A 214 3.31 -19.89 6.76
N THR A 215 4.19 -20.53 5.98
CA THR A 215 5.54 -20.86 6.42
C THR A 215 6.57 -20.49 5.38
N ILE A 216 7.42 -19.53 5.73
CA ILE A 216 8.52 -19.08 4.87
C ILE A 216 9.84 -19.57 5.44
N LYS A 217 10.67 -20.15 4.56
CA LYS A 217 12.00 -20.69 4.90
C LYS A 217 13.07 -19.89 4.15
N ILE A 218 14.07 -19.42 4.87
CA ILE A 218 15.15 -18.58 4.33
C ILE A 218 16.47 -19.21 4.74
N ASN A 219 17.28 -19.60 3.78
CA ASN A 219 18.66 -19.95 4.03
C ASN A 219 19.51 -18.70 3.80
N GLY A 220 20.20 -18.24 4.82
CA GLY A 220 21.04 -17.05 4.68
C GLY A 220 22.18 -17.28 3.70
N VAL A 221 22.54 -16.23 2.96
CA VAL A 221 23.63 -16.22 1.99
C VAL A 221 24.68 -15.19 2.37
N ASP A 222 25.90 -15.34 1.86
CA ASP A 222 27.00 -14.43 2.21
C ASP A 222 26.88 -13.07 1.55
N ALA A 223 26.28 -12.99 0.37
CA ALA A 223 26.05 -11.75 -0.36
C ALA A 223 24.93 -11.86 -1.37
N LEU A 224 24.29 -10.72 -1.64
CA LEU A 224 23.38 -10.55 -2.77
C LEU A 224 24.08 -9.77 -3.88
N HIS A 225 23.71 -10.02 -5.13
CA HIS A 225 24.25 -9.39 -6.33
C HIS A 225 23.21 -8.55 -7.03
N GLY A 226 23.65 -7.58 -7.84
CA GLY A 226 22.76 -6.76 -8.67
C GLY A 226 22.02 -7.56 -9.75
N GLY A 227 20.94 -6.99 -10.24
CA GLY A 227 20.10 -7.59 -11.26
C GLY A 227 18.93 -6.69 -11.64
N THR A 228 18.08 -7.20 -12.54
CA THR A 228 16.84 -6.51 -12.96
C THR A 228 15.63 -7.21 -12.37
N TYR A 229 14.67 -6.43 -11.89
CA TYR A 229 13.41 -6.91 -11.33
C TYR A 229 12.25 -6.00 -11.69
N THR A 230 11.12 -6.57 -12.06
CA THR A 230 9.88 -5.84 -12.35
C THR A 230 8.88 -6.05 -11.23
N ILE A 231 8.42 -4.97 -10.60
CA ILE A 231 7.41 -4.98 -9.53
C ILE A 231 6.06 -5.38 -10.12
N ILE A 232 5.30 -6.21 -9.38
CA ILE A 232 3.93 -6.57 -9.76
C ILE A 232 3.00 -5.36 -9.80
N PRO A 233 1.92 -5.39 -10.61
CA PRO A 233 0.90 -4.32 -10.61
C PRO A 233 0.12 -4.27 -9.29
N ASP A 234 -0.38 -3.06 -8.94
CA ASP A 234 -1.07 -2.81 -7.67
C ASP A 234 -2.52 -3.31 -7.68
N GLN A 235 -2.79 -4.38 -6.94
CA GLN A 235 -4.14 -4.94 -6.81
C GLN A 235 -5.14 -3.98 -6.13
N ILE A 236 -4.68 -3.06 -5.28
CA ILE A 236 -5.56 -2.13 -4.58
C ILE A 236 -5.89 -0.93 -5.46
N GLU A 237 -4.95 -0.46 -6.24
CA GLU A 237 -5.22 0.53 -7.30
C GLU A 237 -6.24 -0.06 -8.30
N ALA A 238 -6.00 -1.26 -8.81
CA ALA A 238 -6.93 -1.97 -9.70
C ALA A 238 -8.32 -2.09 -9.09
N GLY A 239 -8.41 -2.59 -7.85
CA GLY A 239 -9.67 -2.71 -7.12
C GLY A 239 -10.41 -1.39 -6.94
N THR A 240 -9.67 -0.29 -6.73
CA THR A 240 -10.24 1.04 -6.60
C THR A 240 -10.93 1.49 -7.90
N TYR A 241 -10.29 1.28 -9.07
CA TYR A 241 -10.92 1.55 -10.38
C TYR A 241 -12.09 0.60 -10.67
N MET A 242 -12.02 -0.68 -10.26
CA MET A 242 -13.14 -1.62 -10.36
C MET A 242 -14.36 -1.12 -9.59
N VAL A 243 -14.15 -0.66 -8.34
CA VAL A 243 -15.22 -0.09 -7.51
C VAL A 243 -15.75 1.21 -8.13
N ALA A 244 -14.88 2.08 -8.63
CA ALA A 244 -15.27 3.32 -9.30
C ALA A 244 -16.17 3.05 -10.53
N ALA A 245 -15.80 2.09 -11.38
CA ALA A 245 -16.62 1.66 -12.52
C ALA A 245 -18.00 1.15 -12.06
N ALA A 246 -18.02 0.25 -11.07
CA ALA A 246 -19.29 -0.30 -10.54
C ALA A 246 -20.18 0.77 -9.89
N ALA A 247 -19.59 1.70 -9.12
CA ALA A 247 -20.32 2.76 -8.42
C ALA A 247 -20.92 3.80 -9.35
N THR A 248 -20.25 4.10 -10.46
CA THR A 248 -20.71 5.09 -11.46
C THR A 248 -21.62 4.49 -12.53
N GLY A 249 -21.90 3.16 -12.49
CA GLY A 249 -22.65 2.46 -13.53
C GLY A 249 -21.91 2.41 -14.88
N GLY A 250 -20.58 2.54 -14.84
CA GLY A 250 -19.71 2.64 -16.02
C GLY A 250 -19.22 1.29 -16.55
N GLU A 251 -18.43 1.37 -17.62
CA GLU A 251 -17.74 0.23 -18.23
C GLU A 251 -16.27 0.57 -18.44
N VAL A 252 -15.38 -0.09 -17.67
CA VAL A 252 -13.93 0.20 -17.65
C VAL A 252 -13.12 -1.07 -17.83
N LEU A 253 -12.19 -1.06 -18.79
CA LEU A 253 -11.17 -2.10 -18.97
C LEU A 253 -9.95 -1.75 -18.11
N ILE A 254 -9.65 -2.59 -17.15
CA ILE A 254 -8.54 -2.42 -16.20
C ILE A 254 -7.39 -3.33 -16.66
N LYS A 255 -6.30 -2.71 -17.11
CA LYS A 255 -5.15 -3.36 -17.78
C LYS A 255 -3.93 -3.41 -16.87
N ASN A 256 -2.96 -4.24 -17.24
CA ASN A 256 -1.74 -4.47 -16.46
C ASN A 256 -2.07 -4.91 -15.04
N ILE A 257 -2.72 -6.07 -14.92
CA ILE A 257 -3.09 -6.67 -13.65
C ILE A 257 -2.74 -8.16 -13.66
N ILE A 258 -2.73 -8.76 -12.47
CA ILE A 258 -2.71 -10.20 -12.31
C ILE A 258 -4.10 -10.61 -11.81
N PRO A 259 -4.97 -11.16 -12.66
CA PRO A 259 -6.39 -11.44 -12.33
C PRO A 259 -6.54 -12.28 -11.06
N LYS A 260 -5.62 -13.21 -10.81
CA LYS A 260 -5.61 -14.05 -9.60
C LYS A 260 -5.49 -13.24 -8.30
N HIS A 261 -4.81 -12.10 -8.33
CA HIS A 261 -4.70 -11.22 -7.17
C HIS A 261 -6.02 -10.48 -6.88
N MET A 262 -6.91 -10.42 -7.86
CA MET A 262 -8.19 -9.70 -7.79
C MET A 262 -9.37 -10.58 -7.34
N GLU A 263 -9.19 -11.89 -7.16
CA GLU A 263 -10.30 -12.85 -6.93
C GLU A 263 -11.22 -12.44 -5.78
N GLY A 264 -10.66 -12.04 -4.62
CA GLY A 264 -11.46 -11.62 -3.46
C GLY A 264 -12.28 -10.35 -3.70
N ILE A 265 -11.72 -9.40 -4.46
CA ILE A 265 -12.38 -8.13 -4.82
C ILE A 265 -13.44 -8.41 -5.89
N SER A 266 -13.09 -9.15 -6.94
CA SER A 266 -13.98 -9.52 -8.05
C SER A 266 -15.20 -10.30 -7.56
N ALA A 267 -15.01 -11.26 -6.64
CA ALA A 267 -16.09 -12.04 -6.05
C ALA A 267 -17.11 -11.13 -5.36
N LYS A 268 -16.64 -10.18 -4.54
CA LYS A 268 -17.52 -9.24 -3.84
C LYS A 268 -18.21 -8.24 -4.75
N LEU A 269 -17.56 -7.79 -5.81
CA LEU A 269 -18.19 -6.94 -6.82
C LEU A 269 -19.28 -7.69 -7.60
N ARG A 270 -19.05 -8.96 -7.99
CA ARG A 270 -20.08 -9.79 -8.64
C ARG A 270 -21.31 -9.97 -7.73
N GLU A 271 -21.13 -10.13 -6.41
CA GLU A 271 -22.25 -10.19 -5.46
C GLU A 271 -23.12 -8.91 -5.49
N THR A 272 -22.50 -7.73 -5.72
CA THR A 272 -23.26 -6.46 -5.84
C THR A 272 -24.01 -6.31 -7.16
N GLY A 273 -23.81 -7.22 -8.10
CA GLY A 273 -24.44 -7.23 -9.41
C GLY A 273 -23.56 -6.72 -10.54
N ALA A 274 -22.33 -6.28 -10.26
CA ALA A 274 -21.38 -5.90 -11.30
C ALA A 274 -20.99 -7.11 -12.15
N VAL A 275 -20.84 -6.89 -13.47
CA VAL A 275 -20.33 -7.87 -14.40
C VAL A 275 -18.82 -7.69 -14.54
N ILE A 276 -18.08 -8.79 -14.38
CA ILE A 276 -16.63 -8.80 -14.53
C ILE A 276 -16.26 -9.90 -15.51
N GLU A 277 -15.65 -9.49 -16.61
CA GLU A 277 -15.12 -10.36 -17.66
C GLU A 277 -13.60 -10.45 -17.52
N ASP A 278 -13.08 -11.67 -17.47
CA ASP A 278 -11.66 -11.93 -17.24
C ASP A 278 -10.91 -12.07 -18.56
N TYR A 279 -9.76 -11.39 -18.69
CA TYR A 279 -8.78 -11.52 -19.78
C TYR A 279 -7.42 -11.85 -19.16
N ASP A 280 -6.40 -12.17 -19.95
CA ASP A 280 -5.10 -12.66 -19.45
C ASP A 280 -4.43 -11.70 -18.46
N GLU A 281 -4.37 -10.40 -18.79
CA GLU A 281 -3.75 -9.36 -17.94
C GLU A 281 -4.68 -8.15 -17.75
N ALA A 282 -6.01 -8.36 -17.91
CA ALA A 282 -7.01 -7.32 -17.78
C ALA A 282 -8.33 -7.85 -17.24
N LEU A 283 -9.14 -6.95 -16.68
CA LEU A 283 -10.54 -7.20 -16.29
C LEU A 283 -11.43 -6.10 -16.88
N LEU A 284 -12.52 -6.48 -17.56
CA LEU A 284 -13.56 -5.53 -17.92
C LEU A 284 -14.63 -5.53 -16.83
N VAL A 285 -14.87 -4.37 -16.26
CA VAL A 285 -15.87 -4.18 -15.20
C VAL A 285 -17.02 -3.34 -15.76
N LYS A 286 -18.24 -3.87 -15.62
CA LYS A 286 -19.50 -3.16 -15.97
C LYS A 286 -20.32 -2.97 -14.72
N GLY A 287 -20.64 -1.73 -14.40
CA GLY A 287 -21.55 -1.38 -13.31
C GLY A 287 -22.97 -1.85 -13.62
N PRO A 288 -23.73 -2.34 -12.62
CA PRO A 288 -25.13 -2.70 -12.81
C PRO A 288 -26.02 -1.47 -12.77
N ASP A 289 -27.21 -1.56 -13.34
CA ASP A 289 -28.26 -0.52 -13.21
C ASP A 289 -28.66 -0.29 -11.75
N THR A 290 -28.56 -1.33 -10.92
CA THR A 290 -28.88 -1.29 -9.51
C THR A 290 -27.92 -2.17 -8.71
N LEU A 291 -27.21 -1.56 -7.79
CA LEU A 291 -26.31 -2.24 -6.86
C LEU A 291 -27.11 -2.99 -5.79
N ARG A 292 -26.70 -4.21 -5.48
CA ARG A 292 -27.29 -5.07 -4.45
C ARG A 292 -26.50 -4.97 -3.16
N ARG A 293 -27.20 -5.02 -2.03
CA ARG A 293 -26.60 -5.15 -0.71
C ARG A 293 -25.80 -6.43 -0.58
N ILE A 294 -24.70 -6.38 0.14
CA ILE A 294 -23.87 -7.54 0.49
C ILE A 294 -23.36 -7.42 1.92
N ASN A 295 -22.90 -8.53 2.49
CA ASN A 295 -22.11 -8.52 3.71
C ASN A 295 -20.64 -8.74 3.37
N LEU A 296 -19.76 -7.95 4.00
CA LEU A 296 -18.33 -7.93 3.75
C LEU A 296 -17.58 -8.14 5.05
N LYS A 297 -16.54 -8.99 5.02
CA LYS A 297 -15.60 -9.14 6.12
C LYS A 297 -14.18 -9.05 5.60
N THR A 298 -13.40 -8.13 6.15
CA THR A 298 -11.96 -8.04 5.82
C THR A 298 -11.18 -9.13 6.53
N MET A 299 -10.26 -9.76 5.82
CA MET A 299 -9.45 -10.88 6.31
C MET A 299 -8.05 -10.84 5.68
N PRO A 300 -7.04 -11.48 6.30
CA PRO A 300 -5.75 -11.70 5.64
C PRO A 300 -5.93 -12.43 4.30
N TYR A 301 -5.03 -12.15 3.36
CA TYR A 301 -5.05 -12.78 2.04
C TYR A 301 -5.07 -14.33 2.14
N PRO A 302 -5.86 -15.05 1.32
CA PRO A 302 -6.61 -14.58 0.14
C PRO A 302 -8.03 -14.05 0.45
N GLY A 303 -8.34 -13.70 1.69
CA GLY A 303 -9.60 -13.05 2.04
C GLY A 303 -9.67 -11.62 1.49
N PHE A 304 -10.83 -10.96 1.73
CA PHE A 304 -11.06 -9.61 1.25
C PHE A 304 -10.13 -8.60 1.95
N PRO A 305 -9.35 -7.80 1.17
CA PRO A 305 -8.32 -6.94 1.75
C PRO A 305 -8.92 -5.72 2.47
N THR A 306 -8.40 -5.43 3.67
CA THR A 306 -8.78 -4.25 4.45
C THR A 306 -8.54 -2.92 3.69
N ASP A 307 -7.58 -2.89 2.75
CA ASP A 307 -7.27 -1.71 1.93
C ASP A 307 -8.38 -1.38 0.91
N MET A 308 -9.32 -2.29 0.67
CA MET A 308 -10.51 -2.07 -0.17
C MET A 308 -11.77 -1.76 0.65
N GLN A 309 -11.71 -1.82 1.97
CA GLN A 309 -12.87 -1.63 2.84
C GLN A 309 -13.51 -0.24 2.68
N PRO A 310 -12.77 0.90 2.64
CA PRO A 310 -13.40 2.22 2.47
C PRO A 310 -14.10 2.38 1.11
N GLN A 311 -13.51 1.89 0.02
CA GLN A 311 -14.09 1.97 -1.34
C GLN A 311 -15.41 1.18 -1.41
N PHE A 312 -15.45 -0.03 -0.83
CA PHE A 312 -16.69 -0.78 -0.70
C PHE A 312 -17.70 -0.11 0.26
N GLY A 313 -17.22 0.60 1.28
CA GLY A 313 -18.08 1.43 2.13
C GLY A 313 -18.90 2.42 1.32
N VAL A 314 -18.29 3.11 0.37
CA VAL A 314 -18.98 4.01 -0.58
C VAL A 314 -19.93 3.25 -1.48
N LEU A 315 -19.47 2.16 -2.11
CA LEU A 315 -20.29 1.33 -3.01
C LEU A 315 -21.58 0.86 -2.32
N LEU A 316 -21.48 0.45 -1.06
CA LEU A 316 -22.62 -0.08 -0.29
C LEU A 316 -23.58 1.02 0.18
N CYS A 317 -23.17 2.29 0.25
CA CYS A 317 -24.10 3.40 0.42
C CYS A 317 -25.07 3.56 -0.75
N LEU A 318 -24.65 3.14 -1.96
CA LEU A 318 -25.46 3.19 -3.17
C LEU A 318 -26.32 1.93 -3.38
N ALA A 319 -25.96 0.83 -2.71
CA ALA A 319 -26.61 -0.47 -2.88
C ALA A 319 -27.99 -0.52 -2.22
N ASN A 320 -28.98 -1.09 -2.89
CA ASN A 320 -30.33 -1.21 -2.35
C ASN A 320 -30.40 -2.19 -1.14
N GLY A 321 -30.77 -1.65 0.03
CA GLY A 321 -30.93 -2.38 1.28
C GLY A 321 -29.76 -2.24 2.23
N THR A 322 -29.84 -2.94 3.36
CA THR A 322 -28.86 -2.83 4.46
C THR A 322 -27.71 -3.80 4.27
N SER A 323 -26.48 -3.28 4.27
CA SER A 323 -25.22 -4.03 4.19
C SER A 323 -24.46 -3.98 5.52
N VAL A 324 -23.63 -4.98 5.78
CA VAL A 324 -22.79 -5.03 6.98
C VAL A 324 -21.33 -5.22 6.57
N ILE A 325 -20.45 -4.35 7.08
CA ILE A 325 -18.99 -4.51 6.96
C ILE A 325 -18.43 -4.87 8.33
N THR A 326 -17.70 -5.99 8.39
CA THR A 326 -16.93 -6.39 9.57
C THR A 326 -15.43 -6.22 9.29
N GLU A 327 -14.76 -5.33 10.02
CA GLU A 327 -13.33 -5.12 9.91
C GLU A 327 -12.55 -6.12 10.78
N GLY A 328 -11.84 -7.04 10.13
CA GLY A 328 -11.12 -8.12 10.81
C GLY A 328 -9.66 -7.79 11.16
N ILE A 329 -9.10 -6.69 10.62
CA ILE A 329 -7.67 -6.40 10.67
C ILE A 329 -7.35 -5.24 11.64
N TYR A 330 -8.08 -4.10 11.53
CA TYR A 330 -7.79 -2.88 12.29
C TYR A 330 -8.95 -2.40 13.16
N ASP A 331 -8.65 -1.81 14.33
CA ASP A 331 -9.67 -1.35 15.27
C ASP A 331 -10.39 -0.06 14.84
N ASN A 332 -9.68 0.86 14.16
CA ASN A 332 -10.18 2.22 13.88
C ASN A 332 -10.25 2.51 12.37
N ARG A 333 -10.71 1.54 11.56
CA ARG A 333 -10.73 1.68 10.09
C ARG A 333 -11.89 2.52 9.55
N PHE A 334 -12.92 2.80 10.36
CA PHE A 334 -14.15 3.47 9.94
C PHE A 334 -14.14 5.01 10.10
N LYS A 335 -13.00 5.66 10.25
CA LYS A 335 -12.92 7.12 10.41
C LYS A 335 -13.57 7.89 9.26
N TYR A 336 -13.46 7.39 8.03
CA TYR A 336 -14.07 7.98 6.84
C TYR A 336 -15.60 8.02 6.86
N VAL A 337 -16.23 7.24 7.71
CA VAL A 337 -17.69 7.21 7.85
C VAL A 337 -18.26 8.57 8.24
N ASN A 338 -17.53 9.35 9.05
CA ASN A 338 -17.95 10.70 9.40
C ASN A 338 -17.99 11.63 8.17
N GLU A 339 -17.06 11.43 7.23
CA GLU A 339 -17.04 12.19 5.97
C GLU A 339 -18.19 11.77 5.05
N LEU A 340 -18.47 10.48 4.93
CA LEU A 340 -19.64 9.98 4.18
C LEU A 340 -20.98 10.46 4.77
N ARG A 341 -21.08 10.57 6.09
CA ARG A 341 -22.30 11.13 6.74
C ARG A 341 -22.53 12.58 6.36
N LYS A 342 -21.48 13.40 6.17
CA LYS A 342 -21.61 14.77 5.64
C LYS A 342 -22.22 14.79 4.24
N MET A 343 -21.97 13.74 3.45
CA MET A 343 -22.53 13.55 2.11
C MET A 343 -23.92 12.89 2.11
N GLY A 344 -24.51 12.63 3.28
CA GLY A 344 -25.87 12.08 3.42
C GLY A 344 -25.93 10.55 3.56
N ALA A 345 -24.82 9.87 3.77
CA ALA A 345 -24.82 8.41 4.00
C ALA A 345 -25.37 8.06 5.39
N GLU A 346 -26.18 7.00 5.46
CA GLU A 346 -26.66 6.41 6.71
C GLU A 346 -25.82 5.18 7.09
N ILE A 347 -24.87 5.40 7.99
CA ILE A 347 -23.95 4.37 8.47
C ILE A 347 -23.89 4.41 9.99
N GLN A 348 -24.08 3.27 10.63
CA GLN A 348 -23.88 3.09 12.07
C GLN A 348 -22.61 2.26 12.28
N VAL A 349 -21.73 2.71 13.18
CA VAL A 349 -20.48 1.99 13.50
C VAL A 349 -20.49 1.62 14.97
N ASP A 350 -20.26 0.35 15.25
CA ASP A 350 -20.03 -0.19 16.59
C ASP A 350 -18.73 -1.04 16.56
N GLY A 351 -17.68 -0.53 17.17
CA GLY A 351 -16.36 -1.15 17.19
C GLY A 351 -15.84 -1.45 15.78
N ARG A 352 -15.78 -2.73 15.43
CA ARG A 352 -15.31 -3.23 14.13
C ARG A 352 -16.42 -3.56 13.14
N VAL A 353 -17.63 -3.14 13.40
CA VAL A 353 -18.79 -3.40 12.54
C VAL A 353 -19.41 -2.09 12.08
N ALA A 354 -19.65 -1.96 10.79
CA ALA A 354 -20.44 -0.89 10.20
C ALA A 354 -21.71 -1.48 9.56
N VAL A 355 -22.86 -0.92 9.92
CA VAL A 355 -24.15 -1.18 9.29
C VAL A 355 -24.46 -0.01 8.37
N ILE A 356 -24.67 -0.28 7.10
CA ILE A 356 -24.89 0.72 6.04
C ILE A 356 -26.30 0.53 5.51
N ASP A 357 -27.14 1.56 5.67
CA ASP A 357 -28.46 1.61 5.07
C ASP A 357 -28.35 2.34 3.72
N GLY A 358 -28.25 1.55 2.65
CA GLY A 358 -27.92 2.02 1.30
C GLY A 358 -29.15 2.41 0.48
N GLY A 359 -28.92 2.66 -0.81
CA GLY A 359 -29.95 3.07 -1.77
C GLY A 359 -30.28 4.56 -1.75
N ARG A 360 -29.47 5.37 -1.06
CA ARG A 360 -29.60 6.83 -1.01
C ARG A 360 -28.67 7.51 -1.98
N ARG A 361 -29.08 8.68 -2.47
CA ARG A 361 -28.21 9.55 -3.26
C ARG A 361 -27.29 10.32 -2.32
N LEU A 362 -25.98 10.23 -2.59
CA LEU A 362 -25.00 11.08 -1.94
C LEU A 362 -25.07 12.50 -2.53
N THR A 363 -24.77 13.50 -1.70
CA THR A 363 -24.68 14.92 -2.09
C THR A 363 -23.27 15.42 -1.89
N GLY A 364 -22.81 16.29 -2.78
CA GLY A 364 -21.50 16.93 -2.66
C GLY A 364 -21.38 17.71 -1.36
N ALA A 365 -20.20 17.62 -0.74
CA ALA A 365 -19.89 18.31 0.51
C ALA A 365 -18.37 18.52 0.65
N PRO A 366 -17.91 19.47 1.49
CA PRO A 366 -16.52 19.54 1.92
C PRO A 366 -16.20 18.34 2.84
N VAL A 367 -15.19 17.56 2.46
CA VAL A 367 -14.75 16.36 3.18
C VAL A 367 -13.22 16.27 3.22
N HIS A 368 -12.68 15.42 4.08
CA HIS A 368 -11.23 15.26 4.25
C HIS A 368 -10.77 13.86 3.86
N ALA A 369 -9.60 13.78 3.26
CA ALA A 369 -8.89 12.51 3.08
C ALA A 369 -8.31 12.08 4.43
N CYS A 370 -9.01 11.22 5.18
CA CYS A 370 -8.56 10.77 6.50
C CYS A 370 -7.28 9.90 6.45
N ASP A 371 -7.09 9.17 5.38
CA ASP A 371 -5.94 8.34 5.04
C ASP A 371 -5.94 8.03 3.53
N LEU A 372 -4.90 7.34 3.06
CA LEU A 372 -4.72 6.98 1.65
C LEU A 372 -5.98 6.33 1.02
N ARG A 373 -6.52 5.28 1.63
CA ARG A 373 -7.62 4.49 1.06
C ARG A 373 -8.98 5.16 1.28
N ALA A 374 -9.13 5.80 2.44
CA ALA A 374 -10.29 6.64 2.73
C ALA A 374 -10.36 7.83 1.77
N GLY A 375 -9.25 8.48 1.48
CA GLY A 375 -9.19 9.57 0.50
C GLY A 375 -9.63 9.13 -0.89
N ALA A 376 -9.11 8.00 -1.39
CA ALA A 376 -9.55 7.44 -2.67
C ALA A 376 -11.05 7.07 -2.67
N ALA A 377 -11.57 6.57 -1.56
CA ALA A 377 -13.00 6.31 -1.39
C ALA A 377 -13.83 7.61 -1.45
N MET A 378 -13.35 8.72 -0.86
CA MET A 378 -14.02 10.02 -0.96
C MET A 378 -14.04 10.55 -2.40
N VAL A 379 -12.99 10.28 -3.20
CA VAL A 379 -13.00 10.61 -4.63
C VAL A 379 -14.11 9.84 -5.36
N ILE A 380 -14.27 8.53 -5.10
CA ILE A 380 -15.37 7.74 -5.66
C ILE A 380 -16.72 8.30 -5.20
N ALA A 381 -16.87 8.64 -3.91
CA ALA A 381 -18.09 9.24 -3.38
C ALA A 381 -18.43 10.58 -4.06
N GLY A 382 -17.42 11.42 -4.31
CA GLY A 382 -17.58 12.68 -5.02
C GLY A 382 -18.08 12.50 -6.45
N MET A 383 -17.51 11.51 -7.19
CA MET A 383 -17.92 11.24 -8.58
C MET A 383 -19.38 10.78 -8.71
N VAL A 384 -19.93 10.07 -7.71
CA VAL A 384 -21.31 9.58 -7.73
C VAL A 384 -22.30 10.51 -7.04
N ALA A 385 -21.83 11.50 -6.29
CA ALA A 385 -22.67 12.47 -5.58
C ALA A 385 -23.38 13.43 -6.55
N SER A 386 -24.45 14.06 -6.09
CA SER A 386 -25.04 15.20 -6.79
C SER A 386 -24.38 16.49 -6.33
N GLY A 387 -23.94 17.33 -7.28
CA GLY A 387 -23.26 18.60 -6.99
C GLY A 387 -21.75 18.47 -6.90
N VAL A 388 -21.10 19.35 -6.16
CA VAL A 388 -19.64 19.47 -6.07
C VAL A 388 -19.15 18.96 -4.72
N THR A 389 -18.10 18.16 -4.75
CA THR A 389 -17.38 17.69 -3.55
C THR A 389 -15.98 18.28 -3.52
N GLU A 390 -15.61 18.85 -2.39
CA GLU A 390 -14.27 19.39 -2.13
C GLU A 390 -13.55 18.43 -1.18
N ILE A 391 -12.35 17.96 -1.56
CA ILE A 391 -11.58 17.02 -0.74
C ILE A 391 -10.27 17.67 -0.34
N ASP A 392 -10.09 17.92 0.94
CA ASP A 392 -8.84 18.41 1.53
C ASP A 392 -7.89 17.26 1.87
N ASP A 393 -6.64 17.61 2.25
CA ASP A 393 -5.60 16.65 2.68
C ASP A 393 -5.22 15.62 1.60
N ILE A 394 -5.28 16.01 0.32
CA ILE A 394 -5.03 15.16 -0.83
C ILE A 394 -3.64 14.50 -0.84
N HIS A 395 -2.68 15.05 -0.09
CA HIS A 395 -1.36 14.45 0.11
C HIS A 395 -1.44 13.02 0.63
N PHE A 396 -2.51 12.62 1.35
CA PHE A 396 -2.73 11.22 1.74
C PHE A 396 -3.04 10.33 0.54
N ILE A 397 -3.71 10.84 -0.50
CA ILE A 397 -4.04 10.07 -1.72
C ILE A 397 -2.78 9.93 -2.59
N GLU A 398 -2.03 11.00 -2.78
CA GLU A 398 -0.83 11.07 -3.62
C GLU A 398 0.33 10.18 -3.11
N ARG A 399 0.26 9.75 -1.85
CA ARG A 399 1.21 8.78 -1.29
C ARG A 399 1.12 7.38 -1.87
N GLY A 400 0.06 7.03 -2.59
CA GLY A 400 -0.12 5.66 -3.01
C GLY A 400 -0.94 5.43 -4.27
N TYR A 401 -1.40 6.49 -4.92
CA TYR A 401 -2.05 6.42 -6.23
C TYR A 401 -1.29 7.29 -7.21
N GLU A 402 -0.68 6.65 -8.19
CA GLU A 402 0.05 7.35 -9.25
C GLU A 402 -0.91 7.98 -10.25
N ARG A 403 -0.78 9.31 -10.48
CA ARG A 403 -1.56 10.08 -11.45
C ARG A 403 -3.08 9.85 -11.34
N PHE A 404 -3.58 9.77 -10.10
CA PHE A 404 -4.95 9.30 -9.82
C PHE A 404 -6.01 10.14 -10.52
N VAL A 405 -5.93 11.47 -10.39
CA VAL A 405 -6.88 12.39 -11.03
C VAL A 405 -6.78 12.32 -12.54
N GLU A 406 -5.58 12.28 -13.10
CA GLU A 406 -5.36 12.18 -14.55
C GLU A 406 -5.98 10.90 -15.12
N LYS A 407 -5.75 9.75 -14.48
CA LYS A 407 -6.35 8.47 -14.88
C LYS A 407 -7.88 8.51 -14.79
N LEU A 408 -8.45 9.06 -13.72
CA LEU A 408 -9.90 9.17 -13.57
C LEU A 408 -10.51 10.13 -14.62
N ASN A 409 -9.88 11.27 -14.87
CA ASN A 409 -10.33 12.22 -15.89
C ASN A 409 -10.25 11.60 -17.33
N SER A 410 -9.25 10.74 -17.59
CA SER A 410 -9.18 10.00 -18.88
C SER A 410 -10.34 9.01 -19.05
N LEU A 411 -10.96 8.57 -17.95
CA LEU A 411 -12.16 7.72 -17.96
C LEU A 411 -13.47 8.53 -18.00
N GLY A 412 -13.40 9.87 -17.99
CA GLY A 412 -14.55 10.75 -18.07
C GLY A 412 -14.97 11.40 -16.75
N ALA A 413 -14.18 11.28 -15.68
CA ALA A 413 -14.41 12.06 -14.46
C ALA A 413 -14.13 13.55 -14.70
N GLU A 414 -14.72 14.41 -13.88
CA GLU A 414 -14.47 15.86 -13.87
C GLU A 414 -13.88 16.25 -12.51
N ILE A 415 -12.55 16.16 -12.41
CA ILE A 415 -11.80 16.45 -11.18
C ILE A 415 -10.76 17.50 -11.47
N GLU A 416 -10.81 18.62 -10.73
CA GLU A 416 -9.80 19.68 -10.74
C GLU A 416 -8.90 19.54 -9.52
N VAL A 417 -7.61 19.90 -9.69
CA VAL A 417 -6.63 19.91 -8.60
C VAL A 417 -6.25 21.35 -8.30
N HIS A 418 -6.45 21.78 -7.07
CA HIS A 418 -6.06 23.08 -6.59
C HIS A 418 -4.92 22.92 -5.59
N TYR A 419 -3.73 23.43 -5.94
CA TYR A 419 -2.58 23.48 -5.04
C TYR A 419 -2.46 24.88 -4.43
N ASP A 420 -2.16 24.93 -3.14
CA ASP A 420 -1.87 26.17 -2.44
C ASP A 420 -0.47 26.67 -2.85
N GLU A 421 -0.40 27.84 -3.50
CA GLU A 421 0.86 28.43 -4.00
C GLU A 421 1.89 28.71 -2.88
N GLU A 422 1.45 28.83 -1.63
CA GLU A 422 2.33 29.04 -0.47
C GLU A 422 2.93 27.74 0.11
N ASN A 423 2.58 26.55 -0.42
CA ASN A 423 3.05 25.28 0.12
C ASN A 423 4.41 24.87 -0.49
N PRO A 424 5.51 24.78 0.30
CA PRO A 424 6.84 24.43 -0.19
C PRO A 424 6.94 23.05 -0.88
N SER A 425 5.98 22.15 -0.70
CA SER A 425 5.92 20.86 -1.36
C SER A 425 5.51 20.97 -2.83
N THR A 426 4.75 21.99 -3.20
CA THR A 426 4.26 22.24 -4.56
C THR A 426 5.38 22.75 -5.50
N LEU A 427 6.36 23.47 -4.97
CA LEU A 427 7.48 24.04 -5.76
C LEU A 427 8.43 22.98 -6.35
N LYS A 428 8.42 21.73 -5.85
CA LYS A 428 9.27 20.64 -6.35
C LYS A 428 8.65 19.85 -7.51
N MET A 429 7.33 19.86 -7.68
CA MET A 429 6.66 19.15 -8.79
C MET A 429 6.85 19.84 -10.15
N PHE A 430 7.08 21.14 -10.18
CA PHE A 430 7.25 21.91 -11.43
C PHE A 430 8.70 22.02 -11.93
N SER A 431 9.68 21.45 -11.22
CA SER A 431 11.11 21.59 -11.55
C SER A 431 11.73 20.40 -12.28
N VAL A 432 10.95 19.41 -12.71
CA VAL A 432 11.40 18.30 -13.55
C VAL A 432 10.55 18.25 -14.82
N SER A 433 10.87 19.17 -15.75
CA SER A 433 10.41 19.12 -17.14
C SER A 433 11.47 18.44 -18.01
#